data_fdc48fa65d6dad4e511d917dfa8801f4
#
_entry.id   fdc48fa65d6dad4e511d917dfa8801f4
#
_cell.length_a   1.000
_cell.length_b   1.000
_cell.length_c   1.000
_cell.angle_alpha   90.00
_cell.angle_beta   90.00
_cell.angle_gamma   90.00
#
_symmetry.space_group_name_H-M   'P 1'
#
loop_
_entity.id
_entity.type
_entity.pdbx_description
1 polymer ?
#
loop_
_entity_poly.entity_id
_entity_poly.type
_entity_poly.pdbx_seq_one_letter_code
_entity_poly.pdbx_strand_id
1 'polypeptide(L)'
;MNDIQKIIYLSHNYGGKESNKKHIETVIKSLVKRYPDYTFLSPVHALGFLYYTLTYDNGMRHCLALLDMCDECWFIDGYNDSKGVTIEHEYCKQHRIPTVLIRDCNKCEYNNRIKCGVDFCMVPGCLKKEKG
;
A
#
# COMPACT_ATOMS: atom_id res chain seq x y z
N MET A 1 -0.01 -9.60 25.11
CA MET A 1 -1.27 -8.92 24.82
C MET A 1 -1.15 -8.07 23.57
N ASN A 2 -2.16 -8.06 22.75
CA ASN A 2 -2.09 -7.38 21.46
C ASN A 2 -2.76 -6.00 21.52
N ASP A 3 -1.96 -4.95 21.37
CA ASP A 3 -2.46 -3.57 21.36
C ASP A 3 -2.63 -3.04 19.93
N ILE A 4 -2.44 -3.88 18.92
CA ILE A 4 -2.60 -3.46 17.53
C ILE A 4 -4.07 -3.19 17.24
N GLN A 5 -4.36 -2.01 16.71
CA GLN A 5 -5.73 -1.57 16.44
C GLN A 5 -6.24 -2.04 15.08
N LYS A 6 -5.37 -2.07 14.08
CA LYS A 6 -5.76 -2.45 12.72
C LYS A 6 -4.65 -3.19 12.01
N ILE A 7 -5.07 -4.08 11.11
CA ILE A 7 -4.17 -4.71 10.15
C ILE A 7 -4.49 -4.09 8.79
N ILE A 8 -3.48 -3.50 8.17
CA ILE A 8 -3.62 -2.76 6.92
C ILE A 8 -2.93 -3.55 5.81
N TYR A 9 -3.66 -3.83 4.75
CA TYR A 9 -3.09 -4.45 3.55
C TYR A 9 -2.49 -3.34 2.70
N LEU A 10 -1.20 -3.44 2.39
CA LEU A 10 -0.55 -2.44 1.55
C LEU A 10 -0.49 -2.97 0.12
N SER A 11 -1.30 -2.39 -0.74
CA SER A 11 -1.39 -2.78 -2.14
C SER A 11 -0.27 -2.10 -2.94
N HIS A 12 0.52 -2.90 -3.63
CA HIS A 12 1.65 -2.41 -4.43
C HIS A 12 1.97 -3.44 -5.49
N ASN A 13 2.39 -3.01 -6.67
CA ASN A 13 2.80 -3.94 -7.70
C ASN A 13 4.15 -4.59 -7.35
N TYR A 14 4.34 -5.81 -7.79
CA TYR A 14 5.61 -6.52 -7.59
C TYR A 14 6.30 -6.80 -8.93
N GLY A 15 5.66 -7.60 -9.79
CA GLY A 15 6.22 -7.99 -11.08
C GLY A 15 7.53 -8.75 -10.98
N GLY A 16 7.81 -9.37 -9.81
CA GLY A 16 9.06 -10.05 -9.57
C GLY A 16 10.26 -9.13 -9.40
N LYS A 17 10.04 -7.83 -9.23
CA LYS A 17 11.12 -6.84 -9.18
C LYS A 17 11.54 -6.53 -7.76
N GLU A 18 12.83 -6.72 -7.48
CA GLU A 18 13.40 -6.42 -6.18
C GLU A 18 13.26 -4.93 -5.83
N SER A 19 13.32 -4.06 -6.83
CA SER A 19 13.15 -2.62 -6.61
C SER A 19 11.78 -2.29 -6.04
N ASN A 20 10.73 -2.98 -6.49
CA ASN A 20 9.39 -2.80 -5.94
C ASN A 20 9.31 -3.27 -4.50
N LYS A 21 9.94 -4.40 -4.20
CA LYS A 21 9.98 -4.94 -2.85
C LYS A 21 10.67 -3.96 -1.90
N LYS A 22 11.81 -3.40 -2.32
CA LYS A 22 12.53 -2.43 -1.50
C LYS A 22 11.75 -1.15 -1.29
N HIS A 23 11.02 -0.72 -2.30
CA HIS A 23 10.16 0.46 -2.18
C HIS A 23 9.07 0.23 -1.13
N ILE A 24 8.44 -0.93 -1.14
CA ILE A 24 7.44 -1.29 -0.14
C ILE A 24 8.04 -1.23 1.27
N GLU A 25 9.25 -1.74 1.44
CA GLU A 25 9.93 -1.71 2.73
C GLU A 25 10.12 -0.28 3.23
N THR A 26 10.53 0.61 2.34
CA THR A 26 10.71 2.03 2.67
C THR A 26 9.40 2.65 3.10
N VAL A 27 8.32 2.37 2.36
CA VAL A 27 7.00 2.89 2.68
C VAL A 27 6.55 2.41 4.07
N ILE A 28 6.64 1.10 4.31
CA ILE A 28 6.18 0.53 5.58
C ILE A 28 7.00 1.06 6.75
N LYS A 29 8.31 1.19 6.59
CA LYS A 29 9.16 1.73 7.65
C LYS A 29 8.75 3.14 8.04
N SER A 30 8.33 3.95 7.08
CA SER A 30 7.79 5.29 7.38
C SER A 30 6.43 5.22 8.05
N LEU A 31 5.57 4.33 7.55
CA LEU A 31 4.20 4.25 8.05
C LEU A 31 4.14 3.75 9.49
N VAL A 32 4.97 2.78 9.87
CA VAL A 32 4.95 2.27 11.24
C VAL A 32 5.39 3.32 12.26
N LYS A 33 6.18 4.28 11.84
CA LYS A 33 6.57 5.38 12.72
C LYS A 33 5.40 6.34 12.96
N ARG A 34 4.56 6.54 11.97
CA ARG A 34 3.40 7.42 12.06
C ARG A 34 2.19 6.74 12.69
N TYR A 35 2.06 5.44 12.47
CA TYR A 35 0.93 4.64 12.93
C TYR A 35 1.44 3.42 13.69
N PRO A 36 2.01 3.63 14.88
CA PRO A 36 2.66 2.53 15.61
C PRO A 36 1.71 1.44 16.07
N ASP A 37 0.40 1.72 16.10
CA ASP A 37 -0.59 0.73 16.53
C ASP A 37 -1.23 0.01 15.35
N TYR A 38 -0.74 0.22 14.13
CA TYR A 38 -1.20 -0.49 12.94
C TYR A 38 -0.12 -1.46 12.48
N THR A 39 -0.57 -2.63 12.04
CA THR A 39 0.32 -3.59 11.39
C THR A 39 0.07 -3.53 9.89
N PHE A 40 1.14 -3.42 9.11
CA PHE A 40 1.06 -3.34 7.65
C PHE A 40 1.44 -4.68 7.05
N LEU A 41 0.51 -5.29 6.33
CA LEU A 41 0.73 -6.55 5.65
C LEU A 41 1.12 -6.28 4.21
N SER A 42 2.30 -6.74 3.82
CA SER A 42 2.77 -6.65 2.44
C SER A 42 2.61 -8.01 1.76
N PRO A 43 1.71 -8.13 0.78
CA PRO A 43 1.57 -9.40 0.07
C PRO A 43 2.84 -9.78 -0.68
N VAL A 44 3.62 -8.78 -1.11
CA VAL A 44 4.91 -9.05 -1.76
C VAL A 44 5.86 -9.76 -0.83
N HIS A 45 5.91 -9.36 0.43
CA HIS A 45 6.78 -10.01 1.42
C HIS A 45 6.22 -11.33 1.90
N ALA A 46 4.91 -11.41 2.05
CA ALA A 46 4.26 -12.63 2.52
C ALA A 46 4.29 -13.75 1.48
N LEU A 47 4.10 -13.42 0.20
CA LEU A 47 3.88 -14.38 -0.87
C LEU A 47 4.88 -14.26 -2.03
N GLY A 48 5.80 -13.29 -1.96
CA GLY A 48 6.71 -13.02 -3.07
C GLY A 48 7.57 -14.21 -3.45
N PHE A 49 7.94 -15.04 -2.49
CA PHE A 49 8.74 -16.25 -2.78
C PHE A 49 7.99 -17.27 -3.62
N LEU A 50 6.68 -17.11 -3.74
CA LEU A 50 5.83 -17.98 -4.57
C LEU A 50 5.60 -17.41 -5.97
N TYR A 51 6.18 -16.25 -6.28
CA TYR A 51 5.87 -15.53 -7.51
C TYR A 51 6.04 -16.38 -8.77
N TYR A 52 7.11 -17.18 -8.82
CA TYR A 52 7.37 -18.04 -9.97
C TYR A 52 6.83 -19.46 -9.79
N THR A 53 6.20 -19.75 -8.66
CA THR A 53 5.62 -21.06 -8.36
C THR A 53 4.15 -21.11 -8.72
N LEU A 54 3.43 -20.02 -8.51
CA LEU A 54 2.00 -19.94 -8.76
C LEU A 54 1.73 -19.25 -10.10
N THR A 55 0.63 -19.64 -10.74
CA THR A 55 0.13 -18.86 -11.88
C THR A 55 -0.31 -17.48 -11.36
N TYR A 56 -0.41 -16.51 -12.27
CA TYR A 56 -0.85 -15.18 -11.89
C TYR A 56 -2.21 -15.22 -11.17
N ASP A 57 -3.17 -15.95 -11.75
CA ASP A 57 -4.52 -16.02 -11.17
C ASP A 57 -4.50 -16.65 -9.78
N ASN A 58 -3.73 -17.72 -9.59
CA ASN A 58 -3.63 -18.34 -8.27
C ASN A 58 -2.91 -17.43 -7.26
N GLY A 59 -1.89 -16.73 -7.72
CA GLY A 59 -1.23 -15.74 -6.87
C GLY A 59 -2.18 -14.67 -6.40
N MET A 60 -3.03 -14.16 -7.30
CA MET A 60 -4.03 -13.16 -6.93
C MET A 60 -5.06 -13.71 -5.95
N ARG A 61 -5.47 -14.97 -6.12
CA ARG A 61 -6.38 -15.61 -5.15
C ARG A 61 -5.81 -15.59 -3.74
N HIS A 62 -4.52 -15.89 -3.61
CA HIS A 62 -3.85 -15.86 -2.31
C HIS A 62 -3.75 -14.44 -1.76
N CYS A 63 -3.46 -13.46 -2.62
CA CYS A 63 -3.43 -12.07 -2.20
C CYS A 63 -4.80 -11.60 -1.68
N LEU A 64 -5.86 -11.95 -2.40
CA LEU A 64 -7.21 -11.58 -1.99
C LEU A 64 -7.62 -12.26 -0.69
N ALA A 65 -7.14 -13.47 -0.44
CA ALA A 65 -7.38 -14.16 0.83
C ALA A 65 -6.74 -13.41 1.99
N LEU A 66 -5.51 -12.89 1.78
CA LEU A 66 -4.86 -12.07 2.80
C LEU A 66 -5.60 -10.74 3.00
N LEU A 67 -6.05 -10.14 1.90
CA LEU A 67 -6.79 -8.88 1.95
C LEU A 67 -8.07 -9.03 2.77
N ASP A 68 -8.78 -10.15 2.63
CA ASP A 68 -9.98 -10.41 3.41
C ASP A 68 -9.73 -10.41 4.92
N MET A 69 -8.52 -10.66 5.34
CA MET A 69 -8.17 -10.70 6.76
C MET A 69 -7.82 -9.33 7.32
N CYS A 70 -7.72 -8.32 6.46
CA CYS A 70 -7.28 -7.00 6.86
C CYS A 70 -8.46 -6.08 7.11
N ASP A 71 -8.23 -5.05 7.92
CA ASP A 71 -9.26 -4.07 8.25
C ASP A 71 -9.42 -3.01 7.16
N GLU A 72 -8.33 -2.68 6.50
CA GLU A 72 -8.31 -1.67 5.43
C GLU A 72 -7.27 -2.06 4.39
N CYS A 73 -7.40 -1.47 3.22
CA CYS A 73 -6.42 -1.60 2.15
C CYS A 73 -5.92 -0.22 1.77
N TRP A 74 -4.60 -0.02 1.83
CA TRP A 74 -3.98 1.25 1.48
C TRP A 74 -3.25 1.12 0.15
N PHE A 75 -3.45 2.09 -0.72
CA PHE A 75 -2.85 2.13 -2.06
C PHE A 75 -1.87 3.28 -2.13
N ILE A 76 -0.76 3.07 -2.85
CA ILE A 76 0.23 4.12 -3.06
C ILE A 76 -0.07 4.80 -4.38
N ASP A 77 -0.22 6.12 -4.35
CA ASP A 77 -0.47 6.92 -5.55
C ASP A 77 0.68 6.74 -6.54
N GLY A 78 0.34 6.55 -7.81
CA GLY A 78 1.32 6.31 -8.87
C GLY A 78 1.58 4.85 -9.16
N TYR A 79 1.03 3.93 -8.36
CA TYR A 79 1.17 2.49 -8.57
C TYR A 79 -0.17 1.80 -8.82
N ASN A 80 -1.23 2.57 -8.95
CA ASN A 80 -2.59 2.08 -9.08
C ASN A 80 -2.95 1.65 -10.50
N ASP A 81 -2.05 1.80 -11.46
CA ASP A 81 -2.25 1.33 -12.83
C ASP A 81 -1.83 -0.12 -13.01
N SER A 82 -1.25 -0.74 -12.00
CA SER A 82 -0.90 -2.14 -12.03
C SER A 82 -2.16 -3.00 -12.09
N LYS A 83 -2.12 -4.06 -12.89
CA LYS A 83 -3.24 -4.99 -13.02
C LYS A 83 -3.64 -5.59 -11.67
N GLY A 84 -2.65 -6.03 -10.89
CA GLY A 84 -2.91 -6.61 -9.57
C GLY A 84 -3.53 -5.60 -8.62
N VAL A 85 -3.01 -4.38 -8.60
CA VAL A 85 -3.55 -3.32 -7.76
C VAL A 85 -5.00 -3.01 -8.15
N THR A 86 -5.29 -2.99 -9.45
CA THR A 86 -6.65 -2.76 -9.94
C THR A 86 -7.61 -3.85 -9.47
N ILE A 87 -7.18 -5.11 -9.52
CA ILE A 87 -7.99 -6.24 -9.05
C ILE A 87 -8.27 -6.09 -7.55
N GLU A 88 -7.26 -5.72 -6.78
CA GLU A 88 -7.43 -5.54 -5.33
C GLU A 88 -8.37 -4.38 -5.03
N HIS A 89 -8.28 -3.30 -5.79
CA HIS A 89 -9.15 -2.15 -5.59
C HIS A 89 -10.62 -2.51 -5.87
N GLU A 90 -10.87 -3.23 -6.97
CA GLU A 90 -12.22 -3.70 -7.29
C GLU A 90 -12.75 -4.65 -6.22
N TYR A 91 -11.91 -5.52 -5.73
CA TYR A 91 -12.28 -6.44 -4.66
C TYR A 91 -12.70 -5.69 -3.41
N CYS A 92 -11.96 -4.65 -3.04
CA CYS A 92 -12.31 -3.82 -1.89
C CYS A 92 -13.67 -3.16 -2.07
N LYS A 93 -13.97 -2.68 -3.26
CA LYS A 93 -15.28 -2.08 -3.56
C LYS A 93 -16.40 -3.10 -3.40
N GLN A 94 -16.22 -4.30 -3.93
CA GLN A 94 -17.23 -5.35 -3.88
C GLN A 94 -17.49 -5.86 -2.47
N HIS A 95 -16.45 -5.90 -1.65
CA HIS A 95 -16.53 -6.46 -0.29
C HIS A 95 -16.57 -5.39 0.80
N ARG A 96 -16.69 -4.12 0.41
CA ARG A 96 -16.81 -2.99 1.34
C ARG A 96 -15.63 -2.88 2.31
N ILE A 97 -14.44 -3.17 1.82
CA ILE A 97 -13.22 -2.98 2.58
C ILE A 97 -12.80 -1.52 2.43
N PRO A 98 -12.62 -0.78 3.53
CA PRO A 98 -12.19 0.62 3.43
C PRO A 98 -10.86 0.75 2.73
N THR A 99 -10.73 1.77 1.91
CA THR A 99 -9.49 2.04 1.17
C THR A 99 -8.95 3.42 1.50
N VAL A 100 -7.62 3.55 1.50
CA VAL A 100 -6.93 4.81 1.71
C VAL A 100 -5.89 4.95 0.62
N LEU A 101 -5.80 6.13 0.03
CA LEU A 101 -4.76 6.45 -0.94
C LEU A 101 -3.69 7.27 -0.25
N ILE A 102 -2.44 6.82 -0.34
CA ILE A 102 -1.31 7.56 0.24
C ILE A 102 -0.42 8.06 -0.89
N ARG A 103 0.23 9.20 -0.65
CA ARG A 103 1.13 9.81 -1.61
C ARG A 103 2.55 9.71 -1.13
N ASP A 104 3.44 9.42 -2.07
CA ASP A 104 4.88 9.47 -1.81
C ASP A 104 5.31 10.94 -1.89
N CYS A 105 5.58 11.53 -0.75
CA CYS A 105 5.96 12.94 -0.70
C CYS A 105 7.30 13.23 -1.38
N ASN A 106 8.14 12.21 -1.54
CA ASN A 106 9.39 12.38 -2.27
C ASN A 106 9.14 12.63 -3.75
N LYS A 107 7.99 12.18 -4.25
CA LYS A 107 7.57 12.42 -5.63
C LYS A 107 6.60 13.56 -5.73
N CYS A 108 6.22 14.18 -4.62
CA CYS A 108 5.27 15.26 -4.60
C CYS A 108 5.96 16.56 -4.99
N GLU A 109 5.43 17.24 -6.01
CA GLU A 109 5.95 18.51 -6.45
C GLU A 109 5.96 19.54 -5.32
N TYR A 110 4.94 19.52 -4.49
CA TYR A 110 4.81 20.46 -3.41
C TYR A 110 5.88 20.27 -2.34
N ASN A 111 6.24 19.03 -2.05
CA ASN A 111 7.28 18.73 -1.07
C ASN A 111 8.64 19.26 -1.51
N ASN A 112 8.91 19.25 -2.79
CA ASN A 112 10.18 19.76 -3.31
C ASN A 112 10.35 21.25 -3.06
N ARG A 113 9.25 21.99 -2.93
CA ARG A 113 9.29 23.43 -2.73
C ARG A 113 9.16 23.86 -1.29
N ILE A 114 8.38 23.12 -0.51
CA ILE A 114 7.98 23.57 0.84
C ILE A 114 8.50 22.64 1.94
N LYS A 115 8.81 21.41 1.63
CA LYS A 115 9.21 20.40 2.61
C LYS A 115 8.08 20.12 3.58
N CYS A 116 7.29 19.12 3.27
CA CYS A 116 6.16 18.76 4.12
C CYS A 116 6.57 18.18 5.47
N GLY A 117 7.80 17.69 5.59
CA GLY A 117 8.27 17.09 6.84
C GLY A 117 7.78 15.69 7.07
N VAL A 118 7.16 15.08 6.06
CA VAL A 118 6.70 13.69 6.12
C VAL A 118 7.13 12.99 4.85
N ASP A 119 7.35 11.67 4.96
CA ASP A 119 7.75 10.87 3.79
C ASP A 119 6.56 10.51 2.92
N PHE A 120 5.42 10.26 3.53
CA PHE A 120 4.22 9.85 2.81
C PHE A 120 3.03 10.63 3.32
N CYS A 121 2.24 11.09 2.39
CA CYS A 121 1.08 11.92 2.66
C CYS A 121 -0.19 11.10 2.48
N MET A 122 -1.06 11.15 3.50
CA MET A 122 -2.33 10.44 3.46
C MET A 122 -3.38 11.33 2.86
N VAL A 123 -3.56 11.26 1.58
CA VAL A 123 -4.69 11.95 1.08
C VAL A 123 -5.07 11.53 -0.24
N PRO A 124 -6.29 11.72 -0.61
CA PRO A 124 -6.49 12.52 -1.80
C PRO A 124 -6.35 13.97 -1.47
N GLY A 125 -6.53 14.56 -0.57
CA GLY A 125 -6.43 16.00 -0.42
C GLY A 125 -5.28 16.49 0.43
N CYS A 126 -4.10 16.51 -0.07
CA CYS A 126 -3.04 17.23 0.61
C CYS A 126 -3.40 18.72 0.60
N LEU A 127 -3.59 19.30 1.78
CA LEU A 127 -3.99 20.70 1.89
C LEU A 127 -3.00 21.64 1.21
N LYS A 128 -1.72 21.34 1.33
CA LYS A 128 -0.70 22.16 0.67
C LYS A 128 -0.84 22.09 -0.84
N LYS A 129 -1.17 20.93 -1.36
CA LYS A 129 -1.35 20.75 -2.79
C LYS A 129 -2.55 21.54 -3.28
N GLU A 130 -3.60 21.59 -2.50
CA GLU A 130 -4.79 22.35 -2.86
C GLU A 130 -4.54 23.85 -2.88
N LYS A 131 -3.64 24.32 -2.06
CA LYS A 131 -3.29 25.73 -1.98
C LYS A 131 -2.30 26.15 -3.06
N GLY A 132 -1.62 25.19 -3.60
CA GLY A 132 -0.64 25.44 -4.63
C GLY A 132 -1.25 25.57 -5.98
#